data_38bd3f183c4f65b9528da25a22657dc8
#
_entry.id   38bd3f183c4f65b9528da25a22657dc8
#
_cell.length_a   1.000
_cell.length_b   1.000
_cell.length_c   1.000
_cell.angle_alpha   90.00
_cell.angle_beta   90.00
_cell.angle_gamma   90.00
#
_symmetry.space_group_name_H-M   'P 1'
#
loop_
_entity.id
_entity.type
_entity.pdbx_description
1 polymer ?
#
loop_
_entity_poly.entity_id
_entity_poly.type
_entity_poly.pdbx_seq_one_letter_code
_entity_poly.pdbx_strand_id
1 'polypeptide(L)'
;MFVFKYVIIYLFFFIYFPLNSYANSSDKKFNTFINDISKVAQKKGISTKVIKQFKKKAYFIPRVIELDRSQPEFKLSLDQYLKRVVTPLRIKKANKKYKENKMLLNKIATHYGVQARFIVALWGIETDFGRLTGGFSVISSLASLTFDGRRHDYFKKELFNALKIISDGHISLNKMTGSWAGAMGQCQFMPSSFLNYASDWDKDGTKNIWTSKPDVFASAANYLNKVGWSDKKTWGRKVF
;
A
#
# COMPACT_ATOMS: atom_id res chain seq x y z
N MET A 1 20.63 -60.09 49.53
CA MET A 1 20.62 -59.84 48.10
C MET A 1 20.19 -58.37 47.91
N PHE A 2 21.18 -57.45 47.82
CA PHE A 2 20.96 -56.02 47.77
C PHE A 2 20.90 -55.57 46.30
N VAL A 3 19.76 -54.95 45.89
CA VAL A 3 19.59 -54.38 44.58
C VAL A 3 19.88 -52.87 44.66
N PHE A 4 21.01 -52.43 44.09
CA PHE A 4 21.36 -51.02 43.93
C PHE A 4 20.54 -50.41 42.81
N LYS A 5 19.64 -49.44 43.10
CA LYS A 5 18.97 -48.58 42.13
C LYS A 5 19.90 -47.37 41.85
N TYR A 6 20.39 -47.31 40.60
CA TYR A 6 21.04 -46.09 40.08
C TYR A 6 20.00 -45.06 39.73
N VAL A 7 20.02 -43.92 40.40
CA VAL A 7 19.28 -42.71 40.03
C VAL A 7 20.15 -41.91 39.11
N ILE A 8 19.79 -41.84 37.80
CA ILE A 8 20.46 -40.97 36.82
C ILE A 8 19.79 -39.59 36.89
N ILE A 9 20.51 -38.61 37.44
CA ILE A 9 20.11 -37.19 37.46
C ILE A 9 20.51 -36.58 36.12
N TYR A 10 19.55 -36.31 35.22
CA TYR A 10 19.78 -35.49 34.01
C TYR A 10 19.81 -34.02 34.42
N LEU A 11 21.00 -33.43 34.43
CA LEU A 11 21.18 -31.98 34.50
C LEU A 11 20.86 -31.36 33.13
N PHE A 12 19.66 -30.81 33.00
CA PHE A 12 19.33 -29.95 31.86
C PHE A 12 20.06 -28.60 32.02
N PHE A 13 21.14 -28.42 31.27
CA PHE A 13 21.75 -27.12 31.05
C PHE A 13 20.84 -26.32 30.12
N PHE A 14 19.97 -25.45 30.65
CA PHE A 14 19.30 -24.42 29.88
C PHE A 14 20.36 -23.38 29.44
N ILE A 15 20.81 -23.50 28.19
CA ILE A 15 21.61 -22.45 27.56
C ILE A 15 20.63 -21.31 27.25
N TYR A 16 20.62 -20.32 28.13
CA TYR A 16 19.94 -19.06 27.88
C TYR A 16 20.68 -18.32 26.75
N PHE A 17 20.25 -18.47 25.51
CA PHE A 17 20.68 -17.57 24.44
C PHE A 17 19.98 -16.22 24.66
N PRO A 18 20.69 -15.10 24.78
CA PRO A 18 20.07 -13.80 24.87
C PRO A 18 19.55 -13.37 23.50
N LEU A 19 18.32 -13.77 23.15
CA LEU A 19 17.59 -13.30 21.95
C LEU A 19 17.30 -11.79 21.96
N ASN A 20 17.48 -11.14 23.12
CA ASN A 20 17.12 -9.72 23.30
C ASN A 20 18.14 -8.69 22.79
N SER A 21 19.39 -9.05 22.49
CA SER A 21 20.40 -8.04 22.14
C SER A 21 20.36 -7.61 20.68
N TYR A 22 19.92 -8.46 19.76
CA TYR A 22 19.83 -8.14 18.33
C TYR A 22 18.63 -7.23 18.01
N ALA A 23 17.46 -7.47 18.61
CA ALA A 23 16.27 -6.63 18.45
C ALA A 23 16.53 -5.18 18.92
N ASN A 24 17.19 -5.01 20.07
CA ASN A 24 17.46 -3.69 20.64
C ASN A 24 18.43 -2.83 19.78
N SER A 25 19.40 -3.43 19.09
CA SER A 25 20.34 -2.73 18.20
C SER A 25 19.68 -2.26 16.91
N SER A 26 18.81 -3.07 16.31
CA SER A 26 18.06 -2.74 15.09
C SER A 26 17.09 -1.58 15.32
N ASP A 27 16.35 -1.63 16.42
CA ASP A 27 15.38 -0.59 16.79
C ASP A 27 16.07 0.74 17.07
N LYS A 28 17.23 0.74 17.72
CA LYS A 28 18.01 1.95 17.95
C LYS A 28 18.49 2.60 16.66
N LYS A 29 18.99 1.80 15.71
CA LYS A 29 19.42 2.31 14.38
C LYS A 29 18.24 2.87 13.60
N PHE A 30 17.09 2.16 13.59
CA PHE A 30 15.89 2.64 12.94
C PHE A 30 15.38 3.95 13.55
N ASN A 31 15.37 4.07 14.89
CA ASN A 31 14.97 5.31 15.56
C ASN A 31 15.90 6.50 15.23
N THR A 32 17.21 6.27 15.12
CA THR A 32 18.16 7.28 14.65
C THR A 32 17.82 7.71 13.22
N PHE A 33 17.61 6.76 12.32
CA PHE A 33 17.16 7.02 10.94
C PHE A 33 15.86 7.82 10.89
N ILE A 34 14.84 7.47 11.69
CA ILE A 34 13.57 8.23 11.77
C ILE A 34 13.81 9.68 12.21
N ASN A 35 14.73 9.90 13.17
CA ASN A 35 15.08 11.26 13.57
C ASN A 35 15.72 12.07 12.44
N ASP A 36 16.62 11.47 11.67
CA ASP A 36 17.31 12.16 10.58
C ASP A 36 16.38 12.42 9.38
N ILE A 37 15.54 11.44 9.00
CA ILE A 37 14.49 11.64 8.00
C ILE A 37 13.50 12.73 8.44
N SER A 38 13.18 12.80 9.73
CA SER A 38 12.28 13.83 10.28
C SER A 38 12.83 15.23 10.09
N LYS A 39 14.15 15.44 10.29
CA LYS A 39 14.80 16.74 10.04
C LYS A 39 14.68 17.15 8.56
N VAL A 40 14.88 16.19 7.65
CA VAL A 40 14.74 16.42 6.21
C VAL A 40 13.28 16.72 5.84
N ALA A 41 12.33 15.96 6.38
CA ALA A 41 10.89 16.15 6.15
C ALA A 41 10.44 17.56 6.63
N GLN A 42 10.95 18.01 7.76
CA GLN A 42 10.65 19.36 8.27
C GLN A 42 11.15 20.46 7.31
N LYS A 43 12.37 20.32 6.79
CA LYS A 43 12.90 21.23 5.77
C LYS A 43 12.09 21.23 4.47
N LYS A 44 11.36 20.15 4.17
CA LYS A 44 10.44 20.02 3.03
C LYS A 44 9.03 20.55 3.32
N GLY A 45 8.79 21.20 4.47
CA GLY A 45 7.50 21.81 4.80
C GLY A 45 6.47 20.87 5.40
N ILE A 46 6.84 19.64 5.81
CA ILE A 46 5.92 18.76 6.53
C ILE A 46 5.62 19.38 7.91
N SER A 47 4.34 19.43 8.28
CA SER A 47 3.90 20.07 9.53
C SER A 47 4.53 19.45 10.78
N THR A 48 4.88 20.27 11.77
CA THR A 48 5.48 19.83 13.03
C THR A 48 4.61 18.78 13.74
N LYS A 49 3.28 18.90 13.64
CA LYS A 49 2.33 17.92 14.19
C LYS A 49 2.53 16.53 13.57
N VAL A 50 2.65 16.46 12.24
CA VAL A 50 2.87 15.19 11.52
C VAL A 50 4.24 14.61 11.83
N ILE A 51 5.29 15.46 11.90
CA ILE A 51 6.64 15.03 12.30
C ILE A 51 6.64 14.40 13.69
N LYS A 52 5.98 15.03 14.67
CA LYS A 52 5.86 14.46 16.02
C LYS A 52 5.16 13.11 16.02
N GLN A 53 4.07 12.98 15.24
CA GLN A 53 3.36 11.71 15.11
C GLN A 53 4.20 10.64 14.42
N PHE A 54 4.91 10.99 13.35
CA PHE A 54 5.81 10.10 12.64
C PHE A 54 6.89 9.54 13.57
N LYS A 55 7.60 10.39 14.28
CA LYS A 55 8.63 9.98 15.25
C LYS A 55 8.10 9.06 16.34
N LYS A 56 6.86 9.29 16.81
CA LYS A 56 6.25 8.50 17.87
C LYS A 56 5.72 7.16 17.38
N LYS A 57 5.25 7.06 16.12
CA LYS A 57 4.40 5.95 15.65
C LYS A 57 5.03 5.12 14.53
N ALA A 58 6.09 5.60 13.88
CA ALA A 58 6.81 4.79 12.91
C ALA A 58 7.58 3.67 13.62
N TYR A 59 7.52 2.47 13.09
CA TYR A 59 8.22 1.30 13.59
C TYR A 59 8.77 0.48 12.42
N PHE A 60 9.84 -0.26 12.66
CA PHE A 60 10.44 -1.15 11.67
C PHE A 60 9.56 -2.38 11.48
N ILE A 61 9.34 -2.76 10.21
CA ILE A 61 8.54 -3.94 9.85
C ILE A 61 9.43 -4.94 9.09
N PRO A 62 10.04 -5.94 9.75
CA PRO A 62 10.89 -6.94 9.08
C PRO A 62 10.17 -7.66 7.94
N ARG A 63 8.89 -7.97 8.13
CA ARG A 63 8.06 -8.64 7.12
C ARG A 63 7.97 -7.90 5.79
N VAL A 64 8.05 -6.57 5.81
CA VAL A 64 8.05 -5.74 4.59
C VAL A 64 9.34 -5.98 3.79
N ILE A 65 10.48 -6.13 4.48
CA ILE A 65 11.77 -6.42 3.83
C ILE A 65 11.79 -7.83 3.24
N GLU A 66 11.25 -8.82 3.98
CA GLU A 66 11.10 -10.18 3.46
C GLU A 66 10.26 -10.20 2.18
N LEU A 67 9.12 -9.50 2.16
CA LEU A 67 8.24 -9.41 1.00
C LEU A 67 8.92 -8.70 -0.18
N ASP A 68 9.70 -7.63 0.07
CA ASP A 68 10.45 -6.93 -0.97
C ASP A 68 11.54 -7.81 -1.62
N ARG A 69 12.16 -8.70 -0.85
CA ARG A 69 13.20 -9.62 -1.34
C ARG A 69 12.66 -10.89 -1.95
N SER A 70 11.46 -11.31 -1.56
CA SER A 70 10.82 -12.55 -2.00
C SER A 70 9.82 -12.37 -3.13
N GLN A 71 9.88 -11.24 -3.89
CA GLN A 71 9.03 -11.07 -5.06
C GLN A 71 9.34 -12.17 -6.08
N PRO A 72 8.44 -13.14 -6.27
CA PRO A 72 8.64 -14.15 -7.30
C PRO A 72 8.58 -13.45 -8.65
N GLU A 73 9.61 -13.59 -9.47
CA GLU A 73 9.52 -13.27 -10.88
C GLU A 73 8.35 -14.07 -11.46
N PHE A 74 7.43 -13.37 -12.12
CA PHE A 74 6.21 -14.00 -12.63
C PHE A 74 6.55 -15.07 -13.68
N LYS A 75 6.41 -16.33 -13.30
CA LYS A 75 6.56 -17.49 -14.20
C LYS A 75 5.22 -17.95 -14.82
N LEU A 76 4.18 -17.09 -14.75
CA LEU A 76 2.87 -17.44 -15.29
C LEU A 76 2.76 -16.99 -16.76
N SER A 77 2.24 -17.87 -17.63
CA SER A 77 1.81 -17.44 -18.96
C SER A 77 0.64 -16.45 -18.88
N LEU A 78 0.42 -15.67 -19.94
CA LEU A 78 -0.73 -14.75 -20.01
C LEU A 78 -2.04 -15.48 -19.75
N ASP A 79 -2.24 -16.65 -20.34
CA ASP A 79 -3.47 -17.44 -20.15
C ASP A 79 -3.67 -17.89 -18.71
N GLN A 80 -2.60 -18.35 -18.04
CA GLN A 80 -2.64 -18.73 -16.63
C GLN A 80 -2.97 -17.52 -15.75
N TYR A 81 -2.37 -16.37 -16.04
CA TYR A 81 -2.65 -15.13 -15.34
C TYR A 81 -4.11 -14.69 -15.53
N LEU A 82 -4.61 -14.66 -16.76
CA LEU A 82 -5.99 -14.29 -17.07
C LEU A 82 -7.00 -15.23 -16.41
N LYS A 83 -6.80 -16.54 -16.47
CA LYS A 83 -7.68 -17.51 -15.80
C LYS A 83 -7.74 -17.29 -14.29
N ARG A 84 -6.63 -16.88 -13.67
CA ARG A 84 -6.54 -16.60 -12.23
C ARG A 84 -7.19 -15.26 -11.85
N VAL A 85 -7.02 -14.23 -12.68
CA VAL A 85 -7.45 -12.87 -12.37
C VAL A 85 -8.87 -12.59 -12.86
N VAL A 86 -9.24 -13.08 -14.06
CA VAL A 86 -10.54 -12.80 -14.71
C VAL A 86 -11.46 -14.00 -14.56
N THR A 87 -11.89 -14.28 -13.34
CA THR A 87 -12.81 -15.39 -13.05
C THR A 87 -14.27 -15.04 -13.34
N PRO A 88 -15.16 -16.01 -13.70
CA PRO A 88 -16.58 -15.76 -13.87
C PRO A 88 -17.23 -15.06 -12.67
N LEU A 89 -16.80 -15.41 -11.45
CA LEU A 89 -17.28 -14.80 -10.22
C LEU A 89 -16.89 -13.31 -10.16
N ARG A 90 -15.64 -12.96 -10.52
CA ARG A 90 -15.19 -11.56 -10.54
C ARG A 90 -15.92 -10.75 -11.60
N ILE A 91 -16.18 -11.34 -12.78
CA ILE A 91 -16.99 -10.71 -13.84
C ILE A 91 -18.42 -10.44 -13.35
N LYS A 92 -19.08 -11.43 -12.74
CA LYS A 92 -20.42 -11.27 -12.14
C LYS A 92 -20.43 -10.16 -11.09
N LYS A 93 -19.42 -10.12 -10.23
CA LYS A 93 -19.26 -9.09 -9.19
C LYS A 93 -19.05 -7.70 -9.81
N ALA A 94 -18.20 -7.58 -10.85
CA ALA A 94 -17.96 -6.33 -11.56
C ALA A 94 -19.26 -5.77 -12.18
N ASN A 95 -20.04 -6.62 -12.86
CA ASN A 95 -21.32 -6.24 -13.43
C ASN A 95 -22.33 -5.76 -12.38
N LYS A 96 -22.37 -6.45 -11.22
CA LYS A 96 -23.19 -6.03 -10.08
C LYS A 96 -22.73 -4.66 -9.55
N LYS A 97 -21.42 -4.48 -9.33
CA LYS A 97 -20.85 -3.22 -8.83
C LYS A 97 -21.02 -2.06 -9.82
N TYR A 98 -20.93 -2.31 -11.10
CA TYR A 98 -21.25 -1.33 -12.13
C TYR A 98 -22.72 -0.89 -12.02
N LYS A 99 -23.68 -1.82 -11.96
CA LYS A 99 -25.11 -1.52 -11.83
C LYS A 99 -25.43 -0.71 -10.57
N GLU A 100 -24.87 -1.13 -9.42
CA GLU A 100 -25.05 -0.46 -8.12
C GLU A 100 -24.58 1.01 -8.12
N ASN A 101 -23.58 1.34 -8.92
CA ASN A 101 -22.96 2.67 -8.94
C ASN A 101 -23.11 3.39 -10.28
N LYS A 102 -24.03 2.93 -11.16
CA LYS A 102 -24.14 3.35 -12.57
C LYS A 102 -24.21 4.86 -12.74
N MET A 103 -25.06 5.55 -11.98
CA MET A 103 -25.25 7.00 -12.11
C MET A 103 -23.96 7.77 -11.80
N LEU A 104 -23.31 7.45 -10.68
CA LEU A 104 -22.05 8.08 -10.27
C LEU A 104 -20.93 7.78 -11.26
N LEU A 105 -20.79 6.52 -11.64
CA LEU A 105 -19.76 6.08 -12.60
C LEU A 105 -19.92 6.78 -13.95
N ASN A 106 -21.14 6.89 -14.49
CA ASN A 106 -21.37 7.57 -15.76
C ASN A 106 -21.09 9.08 -15.67
N LYS A 107 -21.48 9.73 -14.58
CA LYS A 107 -21.17 11.16 -14.36
C LYS A 107 -19.66 11.41 -14.35
N ILE A 108 -18.91 10.58 -13.64
CA ILE A 108 -17.43 10.66 -13.57
C ILE A 108 -16.81 10.31 -14.93
N ALA A 109 -17.28 9.25 -15.57
CA ALA A 109 -16.81 8.79 -16.86
C ALA A 109 -16.93 9.89 -17.93
N THR A 110 -18.09 10.54 -18.01
CA THR A 110 -18.31 11.68 -18.91
C THR A 110 -17.38 12.84 -18.61
N HIS A 111 -17.20 13.19 -17.32
CA HIS A 111 -16.34 14.31 -16.93
C HIS A 111 -14.88 14.10 -17.33
N TYR A 112 -14.34 12.88 -17.16
CA TYR A 112 -12.94 12.59 -17.45
C TYR A 112 -12.69 12.00 -18.85
N GLY A 113 -13.72 11.77 -19.65
CA GLY A 113 -13.58 11.12 -20.97
C GLY A 113 -13.09 9.67 -20.88
N VAL A 114 -13.45 8.95 -19.83
CA VAL A 114 -13.02 7.57 -19.57
C VAL A 114 -14.23 6.67 -19.46
N GLN A 115 -14.26 5.55 -20.18
CA GLN A 115 -15.40 4.64 -20.11
C GLN A 115 -15.53 4.01 -18.71
N ALA A 116 -16.72 4.10 -18.12
CA ALA A 116 -17.03 3.65 -16.75
C ALA A 116 -16.65 2.20 -16.48
N ARG A 117 -16.72 1.31 -17.49
CA ARG A 117 -16.31 -0.10 -17.36
C ARG A 117 -14.85 -0.28 -16.95
N PHE A 118 -13.95 0.62 -17.38
CA PHE A 118 -12.53 0.52 -17.03
C PHE A 118 -12.24 1.00 -15.60
N ILE A 119 -13.00 1.98 -15.12
CA ILE A 119 -12.96 2.40 -13.72
C ILE A 119 -13.33 1.22 -12.82
N VAL A 120 -14.40 0.50 -13.13
CA VAL A 120 -14.85 -0.69 -12.38
C VAL A 120 -13.87 -1.84 -12.51
N ALA A 121 -13.26 -2.05 -13.71
CA ALA A 121 -12.27 -3.09 -13.93
C ALA A 121 -11.02 -2.87 -13.05
N LEU A 122 -10.47 -1.65 -13.03
CA LEU A 122 -9.35 -1.29 -12.15
C LEU A 122 -9.72 -1.51 -10.69
N TRP A 123 -10.85 -0.99 -10.23
CA TRP A 123 -11.31 -1.18 -8.87
C TRP A 123 -11.43 -2.66 -8.47
N GLY A 124 -11.89 -3.49 -9.42
CA GLY A 124 -11.99 -4.95 -9.22
C GLY A 124 -10.64 -5.66 -9.15
N ILE A 125 -9.68 -5.27 -10.02
CA ILE A 125 -8.36 -5.89 -10.09
C ILE A 125 -7.50 -5.47 -8.90
N GLU A 126 -7.48 -4.18 -8.58
CA GLU A 126 -6.62 -3.64 -7.53
C GLU A 126 -7.02 -4.09 -6.13
N THR A 127 -8.32 -4.08 -5.82
CA THR A 127 -8.74 -4.28 -4.42
C THR A 127 -9.94 -5.20 -4.25
N ASP A 128 -10.35 -5.94 -5.28
CA ASP A 128 -11.62 -6.69 -5.26
C ASP A 128 -12.79 -5.82 -4.80
N PHE A 129 -12.91 -4.66 -5.44
CA PHE A 129 -13.95 -3.66 -5.19
C PHE A 129 -13.91 -3.07 -3.77
N GLY A 130 -12.73 -2.73 -3.31
CA GLY A 130 -12.47 -2.12 -2.01
C GLY A 130 -12.39 -3.09 -0.83
N ARG A 131 -12.46 -4.41 -1.08
CA ARG A 131 -12.42 -5.44 -0.02
C ARG A 131 -10.99 -5.71 0.48
N LEU A 132 -10.00 -5.60 -0.39
CA LEU A 132 -8.60 -5.98 -0.13
C LEU A 132 -7.67 -4.78 -0.40
N THR A 133 -7.65 -3.82 0.49
CA THR A 133 -6.84 -2.59 0.37
C THR A 133 -5.45 -2.69 1.02
N GLY A 134 -5.16 -3.81 1.68
CA GLY A 134 -3.95 -3.99 2.48
C GLY A 134 -4.13 -3.54 3.93
N GLY A 135 -3.32 -4.11 4.82
CA GLY A 135 -3.37 -3.87 6.28
C GLY A 135 -2.09 -3.31 6.87
N PHE A 136 -1.08 -3.00 6.04
CA PHE A 136 0.18 -2.45 6.53
C PHE A 136 0.05 -0.94 6.79
N SER A 137 0.74 -0.45 7.83
CA SER A 137 0.98 0.98 8.00
C SER A 137 1.86 1.47 6.85
N VAL A 138 1.31 2.29 5.95
CA VAL A 138 2.04 2.81 4.78
C VAL A 138 3.29 3.57 5.21
N ILE A 139 3.18 4.39 6.26
CA ILE A 139 4.31 5.17 6.78
C ILE A 139 5.42 4.26 7.31
N SER A 140 5.09 3.25 8.10
CA SER A 140 6.09 2.32 8.65
C SER A 140 6.68 1.41 7.58
N SER A 141 5.88 0.99 6.59
CA SER A 141 6.35 0.22 5.44
C SER A 141 7.36 0.99 4.61
N LEU A 142 7.02 2.23 4.21
CA LEU A 142 7.91 3.08 3.42
C LEU A 142 9.16 3.48 4.19
N ALA A 143 9.06 3.73 5.51
CA ALA A 143 10.21 3.99 6.36
C ALA A 143 11.13 2.76 6.45
N SER A 144 10.58 1.55 6.60
CA SER A 144 11.34 0.30 6.63
C SER A 144 12.07 0.04 5.31
N LEU A 145 11.39 0.20 4.18
CA LEU A 145 11.97 0.04 2.84
C LEU A 145 13.05 1.09 2.54
N THR A 146 12.86 2.32 3.01
CA THR A 146 13.88 3.38 2.90
C THR A 146 15.11 3.02 3.75
N PHE A 147 14.90 2.54 4.97
CA PHE A 147 15.96 2.14 5.90
C PHE A 147 16.77 0.95 5.40
N ASP A 148 16.12 -0.06 4.79
CA ASP A 148 16.79 -1.24 4.20
C ASP A 148 17.76 -0.88 3.06
N GLY A 149 17.48 0.19 2.31
CA GLY A 149 18.40 0.78 1.35
C GLY A 149 18.31 0.24 -0.08
N ARG A 150 17.70 -0.92 -0.36
CA ARG A 150 17.67 -1.55 -1.70
C ARG A 150 17.13 -0.61 -2.81
N ARG A 151 16.12 0.19 -2.50
CA ARG A 151 15.53 1.21 -3.38
C ARG A 151 15.34 2.52 -2.61
N HIS A 152 16.40 2.93 -1.90
CA HIS A 152 16.37 4.02 -0.92
C HIS A 152 15.70 5.28 -1.45
N ASP A 153 16.18 5.82 -2.56
CA ASP A 153 15.72 7.13 -3.07
C ASP A 153 14.26 7.08 -3.52
N TYR A 154 13.83 5.97 -4.12
CA TYR A 154 12.44 5.77 -4.51
C TYR A 154 11.52 5.76 -3.27
N PHE A 155 11.79 4.90 -2.29
CA PHE A 155 10.94 4.80 -1.11
C PHE A 155 11.02 6.01 -0.21
N LYS A 156 12.16 6.68 -0.15
CA LYS A 156 12.32 7.97 0.55
C LYS A 156 11.43 9.06 -0.06
N LYS A 157 11.36 9.15 -1.38
CA LYS A 157 10.45 10.06 -2.08
C LYS A 157 9.00 9.73 -1.75
N GLU A 158 8.61 8.46 -1.80
CA GLU A 158 7.25 8.02 -1.48
C GLU A 158 6.91 8.27 0.01
N LEU A 159 7.86 8.09 0.92
CA LEU A 159 7.67 8.41 2.35
C LEU A 159 7.38 9.91 2.56
N PHE A 160 8.13 10.80 1.91
CA PHE A 160 7.86 12.24 2.01
C PHE A 160 6.51 12.61 1.40
N ASN A 161 6.12 12.00 0.28
CA ASN A 161 4.80 12.19 -0.31
C ASN A 161 3.69 11.71 0.62
N ALA A 162 3.86 10.57 1.29
CA ALA A 162 2.90 10.06 2.27
C ALA A 162 2.76 11.00 3.48
N LEU A 163 3.88 11.51 4.00
CA LEU A 163 3.86 12.52 5.08
C LEU A 163 3.19 13.82 4.65
N LYS A 164 3.37 14.23 3.39
CA LYS A 164 2.68 15.40 2.82
C LYS A 164 1.17 15.19 2.76
N ILE A 165 0.70 14.05 2.26
CA ILE A 165 -0.73 13.70 2.21
C ILE A 165 -1.39 13.83 3.60
N ILE A 166 -0.69 13.37 4.65
CA ILE A 166 -1.16 13.51 6.03
C ILE A 166 -1.13 14.97 6.46
N SER A 167 -0.08 15.71 6.11
CA SER A 167 0.09 17.12 6.45
C SER A 167 -0.96 18.02 5.80
N ASP A 168 -1.38 17.66 4.57
CA ASP A 168 -2.43 18.33 3.82
C ASP A 168 -3.85 17.96 4.36
N GLY A 169 -3.95 17.04 5.32
CA GLY A 169 -5.20 16.71 6.00
C GLY A 169 -6.08 15.66 5.32
N HIS A 170 -5.62 15.04 4.23
CA HIS A 170 -6.42 14.06 3.48
C HIS A 170 -6.71 12.76 4.25
N ILE A 171 -5.80 12.38 5.15
CA ILE A 171 -5.96 11.22 6.02
C ILE A 171 -5.09 11.35 7.28
N SER A 172 -5.51 10.75 8.37
CA SER A 172 -4.66 10.66 9.56
C SER A 172 -3.62 9.55 9.45
N LEU A 173 -2.46 9.69 10.10
CA LEU A 173 -1.38 8.73 10.09
C LEU A 173 -1.84 7.31 10.46
N ASN A 174 -2.72 7.19 11.47
CA ASN A 174 -3.22 5.89 11.91
C ASN A 174 -4.17 5.19 10.92
N LYS A 175 -4.84 5.96 10.05
CA LYS A 175 -5.75 5.44 9.04
C LYS A 175 -5.08 5.20 7.69
N MET A 176 -3.84 5.67 7.51
CA MET A 176 -3.09 5.48 6.26
C MET A 176 -2.57 4.04 6.19
N THR A 177 -3.46 3.13 5.82
CA THR A 177 -3.14 1.71 5.58
C THR A 177 -3.12 1.40 4.08
N GLY A 178 -2.39 0.33 3.72
CA GLY A 178 -2.23 -0.07 2.34
C GLY A 178 -1.44 -1.38 2.18
N SER A 179 -0.83 -1.56 1.01
CA SER A 179 0.05 -2.69 0.74
C SER A 179 1.38 -2.58 1.51
N TRP A 180 2.12 -3.66 1.56
CA TRP A 180 3.46 -3.70 2.16
C TRP A 180 4.44 -2.73 1.47
N ALA A 181 4.23 -2.43 0.18
CA ALA A 181 5.08 -1.53 -0.62
C ALA A 181 4.60 -0.08 -0.62
N GLY A 182 3.51 0.25 0.10
CA GLY A 182 3.01 1.61 0.22
C GLY A 182 1.90 2.01 -0.74
N ALA A 183 1.34 1.08 -1.53
CA ALA A 183 0.15 1.36 -2.34
C ALA A 183 -1.09 1.49 -1.45
N MET A 184 -1.92 2.52 -1.69
CA MET A 184 -2.94 3.01 -0.76
C MET A 184 -4.36 2.96 -1.31
N GLY A 185 -5.30 2.73 -0.40
CA GLY A 185 -6.73 2.87 -0.66
C GLY A 185 -7.26 1.91 -1.71
N GLN A 186 -8.46 2.19 -2.23
CA GLN A 186 -9.12 1.31 -3.18
C GLN A 186 -8.56 1.40 -4.62
N CYS A 187 -7.79 2.46 -4.92
CA CYS A 187 -7.09 2.63 -6.19
C CYS A 187 -5.68 2.05 -6.18
N GLN A 188 -5.17 1.59 -5.03
CA GLN A 188 -3.79 1.14 -4.84
C GLN A 188 -2.76 2.17 -5.38
N PHE A 189 -3.01 3.46 -5.13
CA PHE A 189 -2.11 4.52 -5.52
C PHE A 189 -0.87 4.56 -4.62
N MET A 190 0.30 4.66 -5.23
CA MET A 190 1.49 5.12 -4.51
C MET A 190 1.28 6.56 -4.03
N PRO A 191 1.95 7.01 -2.96
CA PRO A 191 1.81 8.39 -2.48
C PRO A 191 2.04 9.45 -3.56
N SER A 192 3.00 9.25 -4.46
CA SER A 192 3.22 10.13 -5.63
C SER A 192 2.03 10.13 -6.59
N SER A 193 1.44 8.98 -6.85
CA SER A 193 0.24 8.87 -7.68
C SER A 193 -0.97 9.54 -7.04
N PHE A 194 -1.10 9.45 -5.72
CA PHE A 194 -2.13 10.16 -4.98
C PHE A 194 -2.01 11.68 -5.15
N LEU A 195 -0.82 12.24 -4.94
CA LEU A 195 -0.59 13.68 -5.08
C LEU A 195 -0.89 14.19 -6.50
N ASN A 196 -0.59 13.38 -7.53
CA ASN A 196 -0.77 13.76 -8.92
C ASN A 196 -2.19 13.53 -9.45
N TYR A 197 -2.89 12.51 -8.96
CA TYR A 197 -4.10 12.01 -9.62
C TYR A 197 -5.32 11.90 -8.71
N ALA A 198 -5.18 11.87 -7.38
CA ALA A 198 -6.33 11.78 -6.50
C ALA A 198 -7.23 13.03 -6.62
N SER A 199 -8.53 12.80 -6.66
CA SER A 199 -9.56 13.81 -6.86
C SER A 199 -10.51 13.82 -5.67
N ASP A 200 -10.86 15.01 -5.21
CA ASP A 200 -11.95 15.29 -4.28
C ASP A 200 -13.20 15.55 -5.14
N TRP A 201 -13.99 14.52 -5.37
CA TRP A 201 -15.15 14.59 -6.26
C TRP A 201 -16.38 15.18 -5.58
N ASP A 202 -16.61 14.84 -4.33
CA ASP A 202 -17.75 15.31 -3.54
C ASP A 202 -17.49 16.68 -2.89
N LYS A 203 -16.25 17.21 -3.05
CA LYS A 203 -15.83 18.54 -2.58
C LYS A 203 -15.96 18.73 -1.08
N ASP A 204 -15.68 17.66 -0.30
CA ASP A 204 -15.66 17.69 1.14
C ASP A 204 -14.34 18.27 1.72
N GLY A 205 -13.37 18.60 0.86
CA GLY A 205 -12.04 19.11 1.20
C GLY A 205 -10.99 18.02 1.36
N THR A 206 -11.35 16.75 1.20
CA THR A 206 -10.43 15.62 1.30
C THR A 206 -10.45 14.76 0.04
N LYS A 207 -9.31 14.18 -0.32
CA LYS A 207 -9.21 13.20 -1.41
C LYS A 207 -9.24 11.80 -0.81
N ASN A 208 -10.42 11.29 -0.48
CA ASN A 208 -10.57 10.07 0.29
C ASN A 208 -10.66 8.81 -0.59
N ILE A 209 -9.53 8.31 -1.07
CA ILE A 209 -9.49 7.07 -1.86
C ILE A 209 -9.66 5.79 -1.03
N TRP A 210 -9.81 5.88 0.30
CA TRP A 210 -9.98 4.71 1.17
C TRP A 210 -11.44 4.32 1.35
N THR A 211 -12.34 5.29 1.53
CA THR A 211 -13.74 5.03 1.89
C THR A 211 -14.77 5.77 1.04
N SER A 212 -14.42 6.90 0.37
CA SER A 212 -15.31 7.65 -0.51
C SER A 212 -15.33 7.04 -1.92
N LYS A 213 -16.42 6.37 -2.30
CA LYS A 213 -16.56 5.87 -3.68
C LYS A 213 -16.50 6.97 -4.74
N PRO A 214 -17.10 8.17 -4.54
CA PRO A 214 -16.94 9.28 -5.46
C PRO A 214 -15.47 9.59 -5.75
N ASP A 215 -14.64 9.72 -4.72
CA ASP A 215 -13.21 10.01 -4.87
C ASP A 215 -12.43 8.86 -5.47
N VAL A 216 -12.75 7.62 -5.08
CA VAL A 216 -12.14 6.41 -5.66
C VAL A 216 -12.33 6.38 -7.17
N PHE A 217 -13.58 6.56 -7.64
CA PHE A 217 -13.89 6.48 -9.06
C PHE A 217 -13.32 7.68 -9.83
N ALA A 218 -13.42 8.88 -9.27
CA ALA A 218 -12.86 10.07 -9.88
C ALA A 218 -11.34 10.03 -9.95
N SER A 219 -10.68 9.55 -8.90
CA SER A 219 -9.22 9.37 -8.88
C SER A 219 -8.75 8.36 -9.92
N ALA A 220 -9.41 7.21 -10.03
CA ALA A 220 -9.10 6.21 -11.05
C ALA A 220 -9.33 6.76 -12.48
N ALA A 221 -10.42 7.49 -12.71
CA ALA A 221 -10.71 8.12 -13.99
C ALA A 221 -9.71 9.22 -14.33
N ASN A 222 -9.38 10.09 -13.38
CA ASN A 222 -8.36 11.14 -13.55
C ASN A 222 -7.00 10.56 -13.88
N TYR A 223 -6.58 9.49 -13.19
CA TYR A 223 -5.36 8.77 -13.51
C TYR A 223 -5.35 8.32 -14.98
N LEU A 224 -6.38 7.57 -15.42
CA LEU A 224 -6.47 7.09 -16.80
C LEU A 224 -6.42 8.24 -17.82
N ASN A 225 -7.18 9.31 -17.59
CA ASN A 225 -7.17 10.49 -18.44
C ASN A 225 -5.77 11.10 -18.55
N LYS A 226 -5.10 11.33 -17.41
CA LYS A 226 -3.78 11.99 -17.35
C LYS A 226 -2.64 11.16 -17.93
N VAL A 227 -2.75 9.81 -17.90
CA VAL A 227 -1.76 8.92 -18.52
C VAL A 227 -2.03 8.64 -20.01
N GLY A 228 -2.99 9.36 -20.63
CA GLY A 228 -3.23 9.32 -22.07
C GLY A 228 -4.32 8.36 -22.53
N TRP A 229 -5.28 8.04 -21.64
CA TRP A 229 -6.47 7.30 -22.06
C TRP A 229 -7.17 7.98 -23.25
N SER A 230 -7.60 7.16 -24.20
CA SER A 230 -8.43 7.63 -25.32
C SER A 230 -9.55 6.62 -25.58
N ASP A 231 -10.79 7.08 -25.58
CA ASP A 231 -11.96 6.29 -25.91
C ASP A 231 -12.04 5.91 -27.40
N LYS A 232 -11.25 6.60 -28.26
CA LYS A 232 -11.10 6.32 -29.69
C LYS A 232 -10.15 5.15 -29.98
N LYS A 233 -9.44 4.62 -28.97
CA LYS A 233 -8.49 3.52 -29.13
C LYS A 233 -9.02 2.25 -28.46
N THR A 234 -8.67 1.08 -29.04
CA THR A 234 -8.87 -0.20 -28.36
C THR A 234 -7.78 -0.43 -27.34
N TRP A 235 -8.08 -1.14 -26.26
CA TRP A 235 -7.11 -1.49 -25.20
C TRP A 235 -5.98 -2.41 -25.69
N GLY A 236 -6.20 -3.14 -26.78
CA GLY A 236 -5.23 -4.05 -27.39
C GLY A 236 -5.78 -4.73 -28.64
N ARG A 237 -4.87 -5.28 -29.44
CA ARG A 237 -5.18 -6.11 -30.60
C ARG A 237 -4.30 -7.34 -30.57
N LYS A 238 -4.85 -8.49 -31.00
CA LYS A 238 -4.05 -9.68 -31.24
C LYS A 238 -3.10 -9.39 -32.40
N VAL A 239 -1.82 -9.66 -32.18
CA VAL A 239 -0.79 -9.67 -33.23
C VAL A 239 -0.44 -11.12 -33.52
N PHE A 240 -0.10 -11.42 -34.77
CA PHE A 240 0.29 -12.74 -35.24
C PHE A 240 1.78 -12.73 -35.54
#